data_0285ddde8a2e215732c1c08300c00f91
#
_entry.id   0285ddde8a2e215732c1c08300c00f91
#
_cell.length_a   1.000
_cell.length_b   1.000
_cell.length_c   1.000
_cell.angle_alpha   90.00
_cell.angle_beta   90.00
_cell.angle_gamma   90.00
#
_symmetry.space_group_name_H-M   'P 1'
#
loop_
_entity.id
_entity.type
_entity.pdbx_description
1 polymer ?
#
loop_
_entity_poly.entity_id
_entity_poly.type
_entity_poly.pdbx_seq_one_letter_code
_entity_poly.pdbx_strand_id
1 'polypeptide(L)'
;MNPVIETIMKRQSVRLYEPKPIPKDILNTIIEAGNKAPFMSEKRYQPWRFVVVEDPEYRKKLVQTVEPNRKKMVDGMKEHMPELYEQAMRLYDAMPEPKDLVYYNAPAIIFVIAPARNSVDCAMVCQNIITAAGSFGIGSCYTGFGAMVMGNPDVLKDLELTEDERIYGPILLGYPMVNPSESAVNSLAELRPKHKEPMVKWI
;
A
#
# COMPACT_ATOMS: atom_id res chain seq x y z
N MET A 1 8.80 26.32 -3.54
CA MET A 1 9.48 25.15 -2.89
C MET A 1 9.97 24.24 -3.99
N ASN A 2 11.06 23.49 -3.77
CA ASN A 2 11.53 22.49 -4.73
C ASN A 2 10.43 21.43 -4.94
N PRO A 3 10.08 21.04 -6.20
CA PRO A 3 8.98 20.12 -6.46
C PRO A 3 9.10 18.77 -5.77
N VAL A 4 10.32 18.25 -5.62
CA VAL A 4 10.58 16.97 -4.91
C VAL A 4 10.23 17.12 -3.43
N ILE A 5 10.69 18.19 -2.79
CA ILE A 5 10.38 18.46 -1.37
C ILE A 5 8.88 18.67 -1.18
N GLU A 6 8.24 19.40 -2.10
CA GLU A 6 6.80 19.63 -2.06
C GLU A 6 6.00 18.31 -2.13
N THR A 7 6.39 17.41 -3.02
CA THR A 7 5.78 16.08 -3.15
C THR A 7 5.93 15.26 -1.87
N ILE A 8 7.13 15.27 -1.27
CA ILE A 8 7.38 14.54 -0.02
C ILE A 8 6.53 15.11 1.12
N MET A 9 6.48 16.44 1.26
CA MET A 9 5.76 17.11 2.36
C MET A 9 4.23 16.97 2.24
N LYS A 10 3.69 16.90 1.03
CA LYS A 10 2.26 16.69 0.77
C LYS A 10 1.83 15.22 0.85
N ARG A 11 2.78 14.29 0.92
CA ARG A 11 2.48 12.86 0.92
C ARG A 11 1.58 12.47 2.10
N GLN A 12 0.54 11.76 1.79
CA GLN A 12 -0.35 11.10 2.76
C GLN A 12 -0.79 9.74 2.21
N SER A 13 -1.22 8.83 3.10
CA SER A 13 -1.81 7.56 2.69
C SER A 13 -3.24 7.80 2.17
N VAL A 14 -3.45 7.55 0.89
CA VAL A 14 -4.76 7.65 0.23
C VAL A 14 -5.46 6.30 0.31
N ARG A 15 -6.72 6.27 0.73
CA ARG A 15 -7.56 5.07 0.90
C ARG A 15 -8.96 5.22 0.31
N LEU A 16 -9.18 6.28 -0.48
CA LEU A 16 -10.40 6.50 -1.26
C LEU A 16 -9.96 6.87 -2.67
N TYR A 17 -10.30 6.02 -3.62
CA TYR A 17 -9.82 6.11 -4.99
C TYR A 17 -10.98 6.25 -5.97
N GLU A 18 -10.75 6.99 -7.04
CA GLU A 18 -11.61 6.96 -8.21
C GLU A 18 -11.49 5.61 -8.93
N PRO A 19 -12.56 5.05 -9.49
CA PRO A 19 -12.53 3.81 -10.26
C PRO A 19 -11.94 4.05 -11.67
N LYS A 20 -10.85 4.79 -11.74
CA LYS A 20 -10.19 5.22 -12.97
C LYS A 20 -8.85 4.52 -13.10
N PRO A 21 -8.57 3.81 -14.21
CA PRO A 21 -7.29 3.18 -14.43
C PRO A 21 -6.17 4.22 -14.56
N ILE A 22 -4.97 3.84 -14.13
CA ILE A 22 -3.77 4.65 -14.31
C ILE A 22 -3.19 4.30 -15.70
N PRO A 23 -2.82 5.28 -16.54
CA PRO A 23 -2.15 5.01 -17.81
C PRO A 23 -0.89 4.17 -17.63
N LYS A 24 -0.66 3.22 -18.54
CA LYS A 24 0.47 2.28 -18.45
C LYS A 24 1.85 2.95 -18.49
N ASP A 25 1.99 4.02 -19.24
CA ASP A 25 3.21 4.83 -19.30
C ASP A 25 3.54 5.48 -17.96
N ILE A 26 2.52 5.99 -17.25
CA ILE A 26 2.67 6.53 -15.90
C ILE A 26 3.05 5.42 -14.92
N LEU A 27 2.35 4.27 -14.94
CA LEU A 27 2.70 3.13 -14.07
C LEU A 27 4.13 2.65 -14.32
N ASN A 28 4.53 2.53 -15.57
CA ASN A 28 5.90 2.13 -15.93
C ASN A 28 6.93 3.12 -15.41
N THR A 29 6.66 4.44 -15.52
CA THR A 29 7.55 5.48 -14.99
C THR A 29 7.66 5.40 -13.47
N ILE A 30 6.55 5.15 -12.76
CA ILE A 30 6.54 4.98 -11.31
C ILE A 30 7.36 3.73 -10.90
N ILE A 31 7.19 2.62 -11.61
CA ILE A 31 7.94 1.38 -11.35
C ILE A 31 9.43 1.58 -11.63
N GLU A 32 9.78 2.28 -12.73
CA GLU A 32 11.16 2.59 -13.03
C GLU A 32 11.80 3.46 -11.95
N ALA A 33 11.09 4.46 -11.45
CA ALA A 33 11.56 5.26 -10.31
C ALA A 33 11.82 4.39 -9.06
N GLY A 34 10.92 3.43 -8.77
CA GLY A 34 11.15 2.41 -7.75
C GLY A 34 12.43 1.62 -8.00
N ASN A 35 12.63 1.20 -9.23
CA ASN A 35 13.80 0.40 -9.65
C ASN A 35 15.14 1.15 -9.56
N LYS A 36 15.13 2.48 -9.40
CA LYS A 36 16.34 3.31 -9.15
C LYS A 36 16.72 3.41 -7.67
N ALA A 37 16.05 2.70 -6.78
CA ALA A 37 16.43 2.68 -5.38
C ALA A 37 17.87 2.14 -5.20
N PRO A 38 18.63 2.67 -4.24
CA PRO A 38 19.94 2.11 -3.91
C PRO A 38 19.81 0.70 -3.35
N PHE A 39 20.80 -0.13 -3.60
CA PHE A 39 20.85 -1.50 -3.10
C PHE A 39 22.27 -1.99 -2.92
N MET A 40 22.43 -3.01 -2.07
CA MET A 40 23.68 -3.74 -1.94
C MET A 40 23.47 -5.19 -2.37
N SER A 41 24.14 -5.61 -3.42
CA SER A 41 24.10 -6.99 -3.91
C SER A 41 25.45 -7.44 -4.41
N GLU A 42 25.88 -8.62 -3.96
CA GLU A 42 27.10 -9.29 -4.43
C GLU A 42 27.06 -9.56 -5.93
N LYS A 43 25.88 -9.84 -6.47
CA LYS A 43 25.65 -10.11 -7.90
C LYS A 43 25.56 -8.86 -8.76
N ARG A 44 25.59 -7.66 -8.18
CA ARG A 44 25.41 -6.35 -8.87
C ARG A 44 24.11 -6.21 -9.64
N TYR A 45 23.07 -7.00 -9.31
CA TYR A 45 21.71 -6.90 -9.85
C TYR A 45 20.75 -6.57 -8.75
N GLN A 46 19.69 -5.84 -9.11
CA GLN A 46 18.58 -5.56 -8.20
C GLN A 46 17.98 -6.90 -7.73
N PRO A 47 17.80 -7.08 -6.41
CA PRO A 47 17.29 -8.33 -5.87
C PRO A 47 15.77 -8.44 -5.91
N TRP A 48 15.07 -7.40 -6.35
CA TRP A 48 13.62 -7.33 -6.35
C TRP A 48 13.02 -7.48 -7.74
N ARG A 49 11.75 -7.83 -7.77
CA ARG A 49 10.86 -7.81 -8.93
C ARG A 49 9.52 -7.22 -8.56
N PHE A 50 8.73 -6.86 -9.56
CA PHE A 50 7.43 -6.26 -9.38
C PHE A 50 6.34 -7.15 -9.97
N VAL A 51 5.23 -7.28 -9.24
CA VAL A 51 3.98 -7.81 -9.79
C VAL A 51 2.93 -6.72 -9.67
N VAL A 52 2.32 -6.36 -10.78
CA VAL A 52 1.28 -5.33 -10.85
C VAL A 52 -0.06 -5.98 -11.12
N VAL A 53 -1.02 -5.73 -10.24
CA VAL A 53 -2.38 -6.22 -10.36
C VAL A 53 -3.30 -5.06 -10.67
N GLU A 54 -3.91 -5.10 -11.86
CA GLU A 54 -4.93 -4.14 -12.31
C GLU A 54 -6.25 -4.85 -12.65
N ASP A 55 -6.21 -6.17 -12.85
CA ASP A 55 -7.40 -6.97 -13.15
C ASP A 55 -8.39 -6.94 -11.97
N PRO A 56 -9.65 -6.50 -12.18
CA PRO A 56 -10.63 -6.37 -11.10
C PRO A 56 -11.00 -7.71 -10.46
N GLU A 57 -11.08 -8.79 -11.24
CA GLU A 57 -11.45 -10.10 -10.72
C GLU A 57 -10.30 -10.68 -9.89
N TYR A 58 -9.06 -10.49 -10.32
CA TYR A 58 -7.93 -10.90 -9.51
C TYR A 58 -7.81 -10.09 -8.21
N ARG A 59 -8.06 -8.77 -8.24
CA ARG A 59 -8.14 -7.96 -7.01
C ARG A 59 -9.19 -8.49 -6.05
N LYS A 60 -10.37 -8.83 -6.55
CA LYS A 60 -11.45 -9.44 -5.76
C LYS A 60 -11.02 -10.78 -5.12
N LYS A 61 -10.30 -11.64 -5.88
CA LYS A 61 -9.69 -12.87 -5.34
C LYS A 61 -8.73 -12.55 -4.20
N LEU A 62 -7.88 -11.54 -4.33
CA LEU A 62 -6.96 -11.12 -3.28
C LEU A 62 -7.69 -10.66 -2.02
N VAL A 63 -8.75 -9.82 -2.16
CA VAL A 63 -9.58 -9.38 -1.03
C VAL A 63 -10.20 -10.58 -0.33
N GLN A 64 -10.83 -11.50 -1.08
CA GLN A 64 -11.46 -12.70 -0.53
C GLN A 64 -10.48 -13.60 0.22
N THR A 65 -9.22 -13.60 -0.19
CA THR A 65 -8.14 -14.35 0.48
C THR A 65 -7.76 -13.74 1.83
N VAL A 66 -7.72 -12.43 1.92
CA VAL A 66 -7.21 -11.71 3.12
C VAL A 66 -8.33 -11.41 4.12
N GLU A 67 -9.52 -11.08 3.64
CA GLU A 67 -10.62 -10.56 4.46
C GLU A 67 -11.01 -11.46 5.65
N PRO A 68 -11.05 -12.80 5.55
CA PRO A 68 -11.36 -13.65 6.70
C PRO A 68 -10.35 -13.50 7.85
N ASN A 69 -9.06 -13.39 7.52
CA ASN A 69 -8.00 -13.21 8.51
C ASN A 69 -8.03 -11.79 9.11
N ARG A 70 -8.24 -10.77 8.27
CA ARG A 70 -8.43 -9.39 8.71
C ARG A 70 -9.61 -9.28 9.68
N LYS A 71 -10.77 -9.86 9.31
CA LYS A 71 -11.97 -9.86 10.14
C LYS A 71 -11.68 -10.53 11.49
N LYS A 72 -11.11 -11.72 11.49
CA LYS A 72 -10.74 -12.44 12.72
C LYS A 72 -9.84 -11.60 13.62
N MET A 73 -8.88 -10.90 13.03
CA MET A 73 -7.97 -10.02 13.79
C MET A 73 -8.72 -8.83 14.38
N VAL A 74 -9.60 -8.17 13.61
CA VAL A 74 -10.41 -7.03 14.10
C VAL A 74 -11.39 -7.49 15.18
N ASP A 75 -12.08 -8.62 14.99
CA ASP A 75 -12.98 -9.17 15.99
C ASP A 75 -12.26 -9.49 17.30
N GLY A 76 -11.01 -9.95 17.24
CA GLY A 76 -10.18 -10.19 18.42
C GLY A 76 -9.77 -8.90 19.16
N MET A 77 -9.86 -7.73 18.54
CA MET A 77 -9.61 -6.45 19.22
C MET A 77 -10.76 -6.04 20.14
N LYS A 78 -11.96 -6.58 19.94
CA LYS A 78 -13.17 -6.17 20.68
C LYS A 78 -13.01 -6.22 22.20
N GLU A 79 -12.32 -7.25 22.71
CA GLU A 79 -12.12 -7.44 24.14
C GLU A 79 -10.89 -6.69 24.69
N HIS A 80 -9.82 -6.60 23.90
CA HIS A 80 -8.52 -6.10 24.38
C HIS A 80 -8.22 -4.66 23.95
N MET A 81 -8.85 -4.17 22.87
CA MET A 81 -8.65 -2.84 22.30
C MET A 81 -9.98 -2.27 21.79
N PRO A 82 -10.98 -2.05 22.65
CA PRO A 82 -12.36 -1.69 22.23
C PRO A 82 -12.41 -0.41 21.39
N GLU A 83 -11.62 0.61 21.74
CA GLU A 83 -11.57 1.86 20.98
C GLU A 83 -11.09 1.64 19.54
N LEU A 84 -10.07 0.78 19.36
CA LEU A 84 -9.52 0.46 18.03
C LEU A 84 -10.50 -0.38 17.22
N TYR A 85 -11.23 -1.28 17.87
CA TYR A 85 -12.31 -2.04 17.26
C TYR A 85 -13.42 -1.10 16.74
N GLU A 86 -13.88 -0.17 17.58
CA GLU A 86 -14.91 0.80 17.17
C GLU A 86 -14.45 1.69 16.01
N GLN A 87 -13.19 2.13 16.01
CA GLN A 87 -12.60 2.87 14.88
C GLN A 87 -12.60 2.04 13.60
N ALA A 88 -12.21 0.76 13.68
CA ALA A 88 -12.21 -0.14 12.53
C ALA A 88 -13.63 -0.36 11.98
N MET A 89 -14.64 -0.48 12.86
CA MET A 89 -16.04 -0.62 12.46
C MET A 89 -16.60 0.66 11.85
N ARG A 90 -16.34 1.83 12.41
CA ARG A 90 -16.73 3.12 11.81
C ARG A 90 -16.14 3.28 10.41
N LEU A 91 -14.86 2.92 10.25
CA LEU A 91 -14.22 2.94 8.92
C LEU A 91 -14.91 1.98 7.96
N TYR A 92 -15.18 0.73 8.40
CA TYR A 92 -15.87 -0.26 7.58
C TYR A 92 -17.24 0.25 7.11
N ASP A 93 -18.02 0.85 7.99
CA ASP A 93 -19.36 1.35 7.67
C ASP A 93 -19.30 2.55 6.69
N ALA A 94 -18.27 3.39 6.84
CA ALA A 94 -18.08 4.59 6.04
C ALA A 94 -17.50 4.34 4.64
N MET A 95 -16.86 3.16 4.40
CA MET A 95 -16.26 2.86 3.10
C MET A 95 -17.31 2.63 2.01
N PRO A 96 -17.04 3.06 0.76
CA PRO A 96 -17.92 2.80 -0.39
C PRO A 96 -18.03 1.31 -0.72
N GLU A 97 -19.12 0.94 -1.36
CA GLU A 97 -19.30 -0.41 -1.89
C GLU A 97 -18.56 -0.60 -3.25
N PRO A 98 -18.04 -1.82 -3.53
CA PRO A 98 -17.92 -2.95 -2.60
C PRO A 98 -16.94 -2.64 -1.47
N LYS A 99 -17.26 -3.06 -0.23
CA LYS A 99 -16.41 -2.77 0.92
C LYS A 99 -15.11 -3.55 0.85
N ASP A 100 -14.00 -2.83 0.78
CA ASP A 100 -12.64 -3.37 0.76
C ASP A 100 -11.75 -2.57 1.71
N LEU A 101 -11.43 -3.13 2.86
CA LEU A 101 -10.49 -2.57 3.83
C LEU A 101 -9.08 -3.16 3.72
N VAL A 102 -8.81 -3.95 2.69
CA VAL A 102 -7.49 -4.54 2.41
C VAL A 102 -6.75 -3.69 1.39
N TYR A 103 -7.37 -3.49 0.24
CA TYR A 103 -6.79 -2.76 -0.90
C TYR A 103 -7.57 -1.49 -1.27
N TYR A 104 -8.63 -1.16 -0.51
CA TYR A 104 -9.42 0.08 -0.64
C TYR A 104 -9.95 0.35 -2.06
N ASN A 105 -10.27 -0.70 -2.80
CA ASN A 105 -10.69 -0.64 -4.21
C ASN A 105 -9.68 0.09 -5.12
N ALA A 106 -8.39 0.13 -4.74
CA ALA A 106 -7.36 0.77 -5.54
C ALA A 106 -7.29 0.17 -6.95
N PRO A 107 -7.26 0.99 -8.02
CA PRO A 107 -7.23 0.48 -9.40
C PRO A 107 -5.94 -0.27 -9.74
N ALA A 108 -4.82 -0.01 -9.05
CA ALA A 108 -3.58 -0.74 -9.23
C ALA A 108 -2.95 -1.10 -7.88
N ILE A 109 -2.38 -2.32 -7.80
CA ILE A 109 -1.66 -2.84 -6.64
C ILE A 109 -0.27 -3.26 -7.13
N ILE A 110 0.79 -2.77 -6.51
CA ILE A 110 2.16 -3.17 -6.80
C ILE A 110 2.70 -3.99 -5.64
N PHE A 111 3.01 -5.25 -5.90
CA PHE A 111 3.80 -6.09 -5.01
C PHE A 111 5.28 -5.94 -5.34
N VAL A 112 6.09 -5.53 -4.38
CA VAL A 112 7.56 -5.58 -4.45
C VAL A 112 7.97 -6.90 -3.83
N ILE A 113 8.65 -7.75 -4.60
CA ILE A 113 9.00 -9.11 -4.18
C ILE A 113 10.51 -9.26 -4.21
N ALA A 114 11.10 -9.75 -3.14
CA ALA A 114 12.54 -9.97 -3.03
C ALA A 114 12.86 -10.98 -1.92
N PRO A 115 14.10 -11.51 -1.87
CA PRO A 115 14.55 -12.32 -0.75
C PRO A 115 14.42 -11.62 0.59
N ALA A 116 14.12 -12.35 1.65
CA ALA A 116 13.85 -11.81 2.99
C ALA A 116 14.96 -10.90 3.54
N ARG A 117 16.22 -11.15 3.16
CA ARG A 117 17.38 -10.33 3.56
C ARG A 117 17.41 -8.92 2.98
N ASN A 118 16.62 -8.64 1.93
CA ASN A 118 16.63 -7.36 1.21
C ASN A 118 15.52 -6.39 1.68
N SER A 119 15.06 -6.51 2.91
CA SER A 119 13.96 -5.70 3.45
C SER A 119 14.23 -4.19 3.41
N VAL A 120 15.47 -3.77 3.71
CA VAL A 120 15.86 -2.35 3.68
C VAL A 120 15.85 -1.81 2.25
N ASP A 121 16.43 -2.56 1.31
CA ASP A 121 16.42 -2.20 -0.11
C ASP A 121 14.99 -2.03 -0.63
N CYS A 122 14.11 -2.99 -0.30
CA CYS A 122 12.70 -2.95 -0.71
C CYS A 122 11.92 -1.80 -0.06
N ALA A 123 12.25 -1.40 1.17
CA ALA A 123 11.65 -0.22 1.78
C ALA A 123 11.99 1.06 1.00
N MET A 124 13.23 1.18 0.50
CA MET A 124 13.64 2.30 -0.35
C MET A 124 12.95 2.27 -1.72
N VAL A 125 12.79 1.08 -2.32
CA VAL A 125 11.98 0.87 -3.55
C VAL A 125 10.55 1.35 -3.34
N CYS A 126 9.91 0.90 -2.27
CA CYS A 126 8.53 1.30 -1.94
C CYS A 126 8.41 2.82 -1.76
N GLN A 127 9.36 3.44 -1.07
CA GLN A 127 9.34 4.90 -0.87
C GLN A 127 9.52 5.66 -2.19
N ASN A 128 10.38 5.19 -3.09
CA ASN A 128 10.53 5.78 -4.42
C ASN A 128 9.24 5.69 -5.24
N ILE A 129 8.56 4.53 -5.25
CA ILE A 129 7.26 4.34 -5.90
C ILE A 129 6.23 5.34 -5.35
N ILE A 130 6.12 5.45 -4.03
CA ILE A 130 5.18 6.35 -3.35
C ILE A 130 5.45 7.82 -3.73
N THR A 131 6.72 8.22 -3.74
CA THR A 131 7.11 9.60 -4.07
C THR A 131 6.86 9.90 -5.55
N ALA A 132 7.24 8.98 -6.44
CA ALA A 132 7.00 9.12 -7.87
C ALA A 132 5.50 9.20 -8.19
N ALA A 133 4.67 8.35 -7.58
CA ALA A 133 3.22 8.41 -7.75
C ALA A 133 2.67 9.79 -7.37
N GLY A 134 3.10 10.36 -6.24
CA GLY A 134 2.69 11.68 -5.79
C GLY A 134 3.03 12.80 -6.80
N SER A 135 4.14 12.71 -7.53
CA SER A 135 4.52 13.70 -8.55
C SER A 135 3.60 13.71 -9.77
N PHE A 136 2.87 12.61 -10.02
CA PHE A 136 1.85 12.49 -11.06
C PHE A 136 0.43 12.76 -10.53
N GLY A 137 0.26 13.21 -9.28
CA GLY A 137 -1.06 13.35 -8.67
C GLY A 137 -1.75 12.02 -8.36
N ILE A 138 -1.00 10.90 -8.40
CA ILE A 138 -1.50 9.57 -8.04
C ILE A 138 -1.38 9.41 -6.54
N GLY A 139 -2.51 9.10 -5.89
CA GLY A 139 -2.55 8.74 -4.48
C GLY A 139 -1.96 7.36 -4.25
N SER A 140 -1.30 7.19 -3.10
CA SER A 140 -0.70 5.91 -2.73
C SER A 140 -1.00 5.53 -1.28
N CYS A 141 -1.01 4.22 -1.00
CA CYS A 141 -1.04 3.68 0.35
C CYS A 141 -0.17 2.43 0.43
N TYR A 142 0.73 2.39 1.42
CA TYR A 142 1.42 1.16 1.81
C TYR A 142 0.52 0.41 2.79
N THR A 143 0.11 -0.83 2.47
CA THR A 143 -0.79 -1.61 3.32
C THR A 143 -0.16 -2.91 3.81
N GLY A 144 -0.09 -3.06 5.15
CA GLY A 144 0.42 -4.30 5.75
C GLY A 144 -0.56 -5.47 5.61
N PHE A 145 -1.88 -5.21 5.65
CA PHE A 145 -2.88 -6.26 5.49
C PHE A 145 -2.81 -6.95 4.13
N GLY A 146 -2.49 -6.20 3.07
CA GLY A 146 -2.37 -6.77 1.75
C GLY A 146 -1.30 -7.84 1.62
N ALA A 147 -0.26 -7.84 2.48
CA ALA A 147 0.76 -8.88 2.52
C ALA A 147 0.29 -10.19 3.17
N MET A 148 -0.87 -10.22 3.83
CA MET A 148 -1.44 -11.45 4.42
C MET A 148 -1.82 -12.50 3.37
N VAL A 149 -1.82 -12.17 2.08
CA VAL A 149 -1.92 -13.13 0.97
C VAL A 149 -0.81 -14.20 1.00
N MET A 150 0.31 -13.93 1.68
CA MET A 150 1.40 -14.90 1.84
C MET A 150 0.98 -16.20 2.55
N GLY A 151 -0.16 -16.23 3.20
CA GLY A 151 -0.75 -17.44 3.77
C GLY A 151 -1.54 -18.31 2.78
N ASN A 152 -1.70 -17.88 1.52
CA ASN A 152 -2.51 -18.61 0.53
C ASN A 152 -1.64 -19.21 -0.59
N PRO A 153 -1.55 -20.56 -0.70
CA PRO A 153 -0.70 -21.22 -1.69
C PRO A 153 -1.02 -20.88 -3.15
N ASP A 154 -2.31 -20.68 -3.48
CA ASP A 154 -2.71 -20.34 -4.85
C ASP A 154 -2.23 -18.95 -5.26
N VAL A 155 -2.33 -17.98 -4.33
CA VAL A 155 -1.82 -16.63 -4.57
C VAL A 155 -0.29 -16.63 -4.64
N LEU A 156 0.40 -17.41 -3.79
CA LEU A 156 1.86 -17.54 -3.87
C LEU A 156 2.29 -18.09 -5.23
N LYS A 157 1.57 -19.08 -5.74
CA LYS A 157 1.83 -19.65 -7.07
C LYS A 157 1.57 -18.63 -8.19
N ASP A 158 0.46 -17.89 -8.12
CA ASP A 158 0.13 -16.86 -9.11
C ASP A 158 1.17 -15.72 -9.12
N LEU A 159 1.71 -15.37 -7.95
CA LEU A 159 2.78 -14.37 -7.79
C LEU A 159 4.19 -14.96 -8.05
N GLU A 160 4.28 -16.27 -8.35
CA GLU A 160 5.53 -16.99 -8.56
C GLU A 160 6.52 -16.80 -7.39
N LEU A 161 6.02 -16.77 -6.14
CA LEU A 161 6.87 -16.61 -4.96
C LEU A 161 7.67 -17.88 -4.69
N THR A 162 8.98 -17.69 -4.44
CA THR A 162 9.87 -18.74 -3.94
C THR A 162 9.92 -18.73 -2.40
N GLU A 163 10.46 -19.79 -1.78
CA GLU A 163 10.47 -19.96 -0.32
C GLU A 163 11.27 -18.88 0.42
N ASP A 164 12.32 -18.35 -0.21
CA ASP A 164 13.18 -17.31 0.34
C ASP A 164 12.67 -15.89 0.07
N GLU A 165 11.69 -15.70 -0.84
CA GLU A 165 11.11 -14.42 -1.15
C GLU A 165 10.03 -13.99 -0.16
N ARG A 166 9.85 -12.68 -0.07
CA ARG A 166 8.80 -12.02 0.72
C ARG A 166 8.17 -10.90 -0.10
N ILE A 167 6.94 -10.59 0.23
CA ILE A 167 6.22 -9.43 -0.30
C ILE A 167 6.53 -8.22 0.59
N TYR A 168 6.98 -7.16 -0.02
CA TYR A 168 7.14 -5.83 0.57
C TYR A 168 6.09 -4.89 -0.02
N GLY A 169 5.41 -4.15 0.80
CA GLY A 169 4.16 -3.49 0.45
C GLY A 169 2.97 -4.39 0.85
N PRO A 170 1.97 -4.58 -0.02
CA PRO A 170 1.82 -3.94 -1.33
C PRO A 170 1.60 -2.44 -1.27
N ILE A 171 1.86 -1.79 -2.41
CA ILE A 171 1.58 -0.37 -2.61
C ILE A 171 0.33 -0.25 -3.47
N LEU A 172 -0.66 0.44 -2.95
CA LEU A 172 -1.89 0.77 -3.63
C LEU A 172 -1.71 2.08 -4.38
N LEU A 173 -2.18 2.16 -5.61
CA LEU A 173 -2.11 3.34 -6.45
C LEU A 173 -3.46 3.61 -7.11
N GLY A 174 -3.84 4.89 -7.17
CA GLY A 174 -5.05 5.35 -7.85
C GLY A 174 -5.22 6.86 -7.75
N TYR A 175 -6.10 7.42 -8.56
CA TYR A 175 -6.48 8.83 -8.40
C TYR A 175 -7.27 9.00 -7.10
N PRO A 176 -6.91 9.97 -6.24
CA PRO A 176 -7.70 10.25 -5.05
C PRO A 176 -9.15 10.62 -5.42
N MET A 177 -10.11 10.11 -4.66
CA MET A 177 -11.52 10.42 -4.87
C MET A 177 -11.78 11.93 -4.68
N VAL A 178 -12.47 12.56 -5.64
CA VAL A 178 -12.69 14.01 -5.64
C VAL A 178 -13.74 14.42 -4.60
N ASN A 179 -14.82 13.64 -4.47
CA ASN A 179 -15.94 13.94 -3.56
C ASN A 179 -16.23 12.75 -2.64
N PRO A 180 -15.34 12.44 -1.69
CA PRO A 180 -15.59 11.36 -0.73
C PRO A 180 -16.70 11.75 0.25
N SER A 181 -17.40 10.77 0.83
CA SER A 181 -18.37 11.04 1.89
C SER A 181 -17.67 11.63 3.13
N GLU A 182 -18.35 12.53 3.82
CA GLU A 182 -17.81 13.16 5.03
C GLU A 182 -17.49 12.12 6.11
N SER A 183 -18.33 11.09 6.26
CA SER A 183 -18.09 9.99 7.22
C SER A 183 -16.81 9.23 6.91
N ALA A 184 -16.52 8.93 5.63
CA ALA A 184 -15.29 8.25 5.23
C ALA A 184 -14.06 9.12 5.48
N VAL A 185 -14.15 10.42 5.18
CA VAL A 185 -13.06 11.39 5.44
C VAL A 185 -12.74 11.46 6.92
N ASN A 186 -13.76 11.59 7.79
CA ASN A 186 -13.61 11.71 9.22
C ASN A 186 -13.02 10.42 9.83
N SER A 187 -13.55 9.24 9.45
CA SER A 187 -13.03 7.95 9.91
C SER A 187 -11.58 7.71 9.51
N LEU A 188 -11.18 8.12 8.29
CA LEU A 188 -9.78 8.03 7.85
C LEU A 188 -8.88 9.06 8.54
N ALA A 189 -9.41 10.24 8.90
CA ALA A 189 -8.64 11.25 9.61
C ALA A 189 -8.23 10.79 11.02
N GLU A 190 -9.08 10.03 11.70
CA GLU A 190 -8.76 9.42 13.00
C GLU A 190 -7.57 8.45 12.94
N LEU A 191 -7.36 7.81 11.77
CA LEU A 191 -6.26 6.86 11.56
C LEU A 191 -4.96 7.52 11.08
N ARG A 192 -4.95 8.85 10.86
CA ARG A 192 -3.73 9.54 10.38
C ARG A 192 -2.68 9.61 11.46
N PRO A 193 -1.44 9.15 11.21
CA PRO A 193 -0.35 9.36 12.14
C PRO A 193 -0.11 10.84 12.39
N LYS A 194 0.11 11.21 13.65
CA LYS A 194 0.56 12.56 14.01
C LYS A 194 2.08 12.61 13.89
N HIS A 195 2.58 13.49 13.04
CA HIS A 195 4.01 13.75 12.96
C HIS A 195 4.46 14.60 14.15
N LYS A 196 5.56 14.18 14.77
CA LYS A 196 6.25 14.99 15.80
C LYS A 196 7.34 15.82 15.13
N GLU A 197 7.71 16.93 15.77
CA GLU A 197 8.89 17.69 15.37
C GLU A 197 10.14 16.78 15.41
N PRO A 198 11.03 16.89 14.43
CA PRO A 198 12.23 16.07 14.40
C PRO A 198 13.15 16.43 15.58
N MET A 199 13.58 15.41 16.31
CA MET A 199 14.59 15.57 17.35
C MET A 199 15.98 15.49 16.70
N VAL A 200 16.65 16.63 16.61
CA VAL A 200 17.98 16.76 15.98
C VAL A 200 19.00 17.22 17.01
N LYS A 201 20.12 16.52 17.11
CA LYS A 201 21.28 16.96 17.87
C LYS A 201 22.37 17.37 16.88
N TRP A 202 22.77 18.62 16.94
CA TRP A 202 23.89 19.14 16.18
C TRP A 202 25.16 19.03 17.06
N ILE A 203 26.26 18.47 16.53
CA ILE A 203 27.53 18.25 17.23
C ILE A 203 28.62 19.00 16.50
#